data_3947b924af998d9f051c29146c3995b1
#
_entry.id   3947b924af998d9f051c29146c3995b1
#
_cell.length_a   1.000
_cell.length_b   1.000
_cell.length_c   1.000
_cell.angle_alpha   90.00
_cell.angle_beta   90.00
_cell.angle_gamma   90.00
#
_symmetry.space_group_name_H-M   'P 1'
#
loop_
_entity.id
_entity.type
_entity.pdbx_description
1 polymer ?
#
loop_
_entity_poly.entity_id
_entity_poly.type
_entity_poly.pdbx_seq_one_letter_code
_entity_poly.pdbx_strand_id
1 'polypeptide(L)'
;KLDNHNAQGEFYLTDVVQLAVQGGVQVKTHTIDQAWQVEGVNTPVQLAQMERAYQQLQANQLMLQGVRLSDPARVDVRGELTCGTDVEIDVNCVFEGRVHLADGVRIGPNCVIAHARIGAGTEVLGFTHIDGEAQGVTIGEGARIGPFARLRPGAKLGDEVHIGNFVEIGRAHV
;
A
#
# COMPACT_ATOMS: atom_id res chain seq x y z
N LYS A 1 26.12 31.85 -7.98
CA LYS A 1 26.69 30.54 -8.32
C LYS A 1 27.13 29.90 -7.01
N LEU A 2 26.67 28.66 -6.75
CA LEU A 2 27.14 27.91 -5.57
C LEU A 2 28.64 27.64 -5.70
N ASP A 3 29.36 27.69 -4.58
CA ASP A 3 30.74 27.25 -4.47
C ASP A 3 30.86 26.11 -3.46
N ASN A 4 32.04 25.52 -3.35
CA ASN A 4 32.35 24.45 -2.44
C ASN A 4 33.52 24.74 -1.48
N HIS A 5 33.76 26.05 -1.23
CA HIS A 5 34.82 26.49 -0.32
C HIS A 5 34.41 26.32 1.16
N ASN A 6 34.14 25.08 1.58
CA ASN A 6 33.80 24.71 2.94
C ASN A 6 34.64 23.52 3.42
N ALA A 7 34.56 23.16 4.69
CA ALA A 7 35.38 22.11 5.29
C ALA A 7 35.23 20.72 4.67
N GLN A 8 34.09 20.45 4.00
CA GLN A 8 33.80 19.18 3.36
C GLN A 8 34.02 19.22 1.83
N GLY A 9 34.24 20.39 1.23
CA GLY A 9 34.39 20.56 -0.22
C GLY A 9 33.10 20.29 -1.02
N GLU A 10 31.96 20.34 -0.38
CA GLU A 10 30.65 20.01 -0.95
C GLU A 10 29.83 21.26 -1.29
N PHE A 11 28.90 21.12 -2.26
CA PHE A 11 27.94 22.18 -2.57
C PHE A 11 26.72 22.04 -1.66
N TYR A 12 26.50 23.03 -0.79
CA TYR A 12 25.33 23.03 0.09
C TYR A 12 24.12 23.66 -0.61
N LEU A 13 23.06 22.88 -0.72
CA LEU A 13 21.80 23.39 -1.31
C LEU A 13 21.18 24.51 -0.47
N THR A 14 21.43 24.53 0.83
CA THR A 14 20.99 25.59 1.75
C THR A 14 21.56 26.97 1.40
N ASP A 15 22.73 27.03 0.75
CA ASP A 15 23.35 28.31 0.31
C ASP A 15 22.53 28.98 -0.79
N VAL A 16 21.67 28.23 -1.51
CA VAL A 16 20.72 28.80 -2.47
C VAL A 16 19.78 29.79 -1.81
N VAL A 17 19.35 29.54 -0.59
CA VAL A 17 18.47 30.42 0.17
C VAL A 17 19.18 31.78 0.42
N GLN A 18 20.42 31.70 0.88
CA GLN A 18 21.24 32.90 1.12
C GLN A 18 21.44 33.69 -0.15
N LEU A 19 21.82 33.05 -1.27
CA LEU A 19 22.01 33.68 -2.56
C LEU A 19 20.72 34.32 -3.10
N ALA A 20 19.57 33.65 -2.91
CA ALA A 20 18.27 34.18 -3.31
C ALA A 20 17.93 35.46 -2.53
N VAL A 21 18.13 35.46 -1.21
CA VAL A 21 17.91 36.67 -0.36
C VAL A 21 18.84 37.79 -0.76
N GLN A 22 20.13 37.52 -1.00
CA GLN A 22 21.08 38.50 -1.44
C GLN A 22 20.75 39.08 -2.84
N GLY A 23 20.16 38.25 -3.70
CA GLY A 23 19.67 38.64 -5.02
C GLY A 23 18.32 39.34 -5.02
N GLY A 24 17.73 39.62 -3.85
CA GLY A 24 16.40 40.27 -3.72
C GLY A 24 15.22 39.38 -4.09
N VAL A 25 15.42 38.08 -4.22
CA VAL A 25 14.34 37.13 -4.50
C VAL A 25 13.55 36.86 -3.21
N GLN A 26 12.24 36.93 -3.27
CA GLN A 26 11.38 36.63 -2.14
C GLN A 26 11.43 35.12 -1.82
N VAL A 27 11.98 34.78 -0.67
CA VAL A 27 11.96 33.41 -0.13
C VAL A 27 10.73 33.23 0.75
N LYS A 28 9.92 32.21 0.47
CA LYS A 28 8.79 31.80 1.31
C LYS A 28 9.11 30.50 2.03
N THR A 29 8.76 30.43 3.30
CA THR A 29 8.86 29.23 4.11
C THR A 29 7.51 28.52 4.14
N HIS A 30 7.55 27.20 4.12
CA HIS A 30 6.42 26.35 4.39
C HIS A 30 6.78 25.41 5.55
N THR A 31 5.99 25.47 6.62
CA THR A 31 6.15 24.58 7.77
C THR A 31 5.25 23.36 7.56
N ILE A 32 5.82 22.18 7.68
CA ILE A 32 5.09 20.92 7.62
C ILE A 32 4.64 20.53 9.03
N ASP A 33 3.51 19.81 9.10
CA ASP A 33 2.93 19.39 10.39
C ASP A 33 3.67 18.19 11.00
N GLN A 34 4.33 17.38 10.18
CA GLN A 34 4.98 16.15 10.63
C GLN A 34 6.42 16.08 10.14
N ALA A 35 7.37 16.10 11.07
CA ALA A 35 8.82 16.17 10.79
C ALA A 35 9.32 15.02 9.89
N TRP A 36 8.77 13.82 10.03
CA TRP A 36 9.18 12.65 9.26
C TRP A 36 9.00 12.81 7.73
N GLN A 37 8.11 13.73 7.28
CA GLN A 37 7.90 13.98 5.84
C GLN A 37 9.11 14.59 5.12
N VAL A 38 10.04 15.17 5.87
CA VAL A 38 11.25 15.82 5.34
C VAL A 38 12.52 15.26 5.97
N GLU A 39 12.41 14.18 6.73
CA GLU A 39 13.55 13.56 7.38
C GLU A 39 14.45 12.85 6.37
N GLY A 40 15.76 13.08 6.46
CA GLY A 40 16.74 12.40 5.62
C GLY A 40 16.96 10.96 6.07
N VAL A 41 16.95 10.03 5.13
CA VAL A 41 17.18 8.60 5.39
C VAL A 41 18.59 8.23 4.96
N ASN A 42 19.45 7.86 5.92
CA ASN A 42 20.84 7.51 5.68
C ASN A 42 21.17 6.06 6.07
N THR A 43 20.27 5.38 6.80
CA THR A 43 20.48 4.01 7.28
C THR A 43 19.25 3.14 7.07
N PRO A 44 19.40 1.81 6.96
CA PRO A 44 18.26 0.90 6.91
C PRO A 44 17.34 1.00 8.14
N VAL A 45 17.89 1.36 9.31
CA VAL A 45 17.07 1.57 10.51
C VAL A 45 16.15 2.77 10.35
N GLN A 46 16.67 3.89 9.85
CA GLN A 46 15.87 5.08 9.56
C GLN A 46 14.81 4.79 8.49
N LEU A 47 15.19 4.05 7.42
CA LEU A 47 14.24 3.63 6.39
C LEU A 47 13.08 2.83 6.99
N ALA A 48 13.37 1.83 7.82
CA ALA A 48 12.34 1.01 8.45
C ALA A 48 11.42 1.82 9.38
N GLN A 49 11.96 2.83 10.08
CA GLN A 49 11.17 3.74 10.91
C GLN A 49 10.23 4.60 10.06
N MET A 50 10.72 5.16 8.95
CA MET A 50 9.90 5.96 8.02
C MET A 50 8.81 5.11 7.36
N GLU A 51 9.16 3.90 6.94
CA GLU A 51 8.19 2.93 6.39
C GLU A 51 7.06 2.66 7.41
N ARG A 52 7.38 2.37 8.67
CA ARG A 52 6.35 2.15 9.70
C ARG A 52 5.50 3.39 9.95
N ALA A 53 6.07 4.57 9.97
CA ALA A 53 5.32 5.82 10.12
C ALA A 53 4.33 6.02 8.95
N TYR A 54 4.77 5.75 7.73
CA TYR A 54 3.93 5.86 6.54
C TYR A 54 2.81 4.81 6.53
N GLN A 55 3.12 3.54 6.86
CA GLN A 55 2.11 2.49 6.98
C GLN A 55 1.06 2.81 8.05
N GLN A 56 1.48 3.36 9.19
CA GLN A 56 0.54 3.79 10.23
C GLN A 56 -0.39 4.91 9.75
N LEU A 57 0.14 5.86 8.96
CA LEU A 57 -0.67 6.91 8.35
C LEU A 57 -1.74 6.33 7.42
N GLN A 58 -1.36 5.40 6.53
CA GLN A 58 -2.27 4.74 5.62
C GLN A 58 -3.35 3.94 6.37
N ALA A 59 -2.95 3.15 7.37
CA ALA A 59 -3.89 2.40 8.20
C ALA A 59 -4.89 3.31 8.92
N ASN A 60 -4.44 4.44 9.47
CA ASN A 60 -5.32 5.42 10.09
C ASN A 60 -6.31 6.02 9.08
N GLN A 61 -5.87 6.34 7.86
CA GLN A 61 -6.74 6.85 6.81
C GLN A 61 -7.82 5.84 6.42
N LEU A 62 -7.47 4.56 6.27
CA LEU A 62 -8.42 3.48 5.99
C LEU A 62 -9.46 3.36 7.11
N MET A 63 -9.03 3.37 8.37
CA MET A 63 -9.96 3.30 9.52
C MET A 63 -10.88 4.53 9.60
N LEU A 64 -10.39 5.72 9.28
CA LEU A 64 -11.21 6.94 9.22
C LEU A 64 -12.25 6.89 8.07
N GLN A 65 -11.99 6.11 7.03
CA GLN A 65 -12.92 5.83 5.94
C GLN A 65 -13.90 4.69 6.26
N GLY A 66 -13.80 4.07 7.45
CA GLY A 66 -14.71 3.05 7.91
C GLY A 66 -14.22 1.61 7.73
N VAL A 67 -12.98 1.40 7.26
CA VAL A 67 -12.38 0.06 7.18
C VAL A 67 -12.05 -0.44 8.58
N ARG A 68 -12.40 -1.68 8.88
CA ARG A 68 -12.06 -2.33 10.14
C ARG A 68 -10.76 -3.12 9.99
N LEU A 69 -9.71 -2.68 10.70
CA LEU A 69 -8.43 -3.38 10.79
C LEU A 69 -8.34 -4.08 12.14
N SER A 70 -8.07 -5.38 12.17
CA SER A 70 -7.88 -6.14 13.41
C SER A 70 -6.65 -5.65 14.20
N ASP A 71 -5.58 -5.31 13.49
CA ASP A 71 -4.38 -4.67 14.04
C ASP A 71 -3.73 -3.77 12.98
N PRO A 72 -3.83 -2.43 13.12
CA PRO A 72 -3.30 -1.49 12.13
C PRO A 72 -1.77 -1.54 11.98
N ALA A 73 -1.04 -2.07 12.97
CA ALA A 73 0.42 -2.23 12.87
C ALA A 73 0.84 -3.47 12.04
N ARG A 74 -0.12 -4.31 11.68
CA ARG A 74 0.11 -5.59 11.00
C ARG A 74 -0.57 -5.65 9.61
N VAL A 75 -0.78 -4.51 9.00
CA VAL A 75 -1.26 -4.37 7.62
C VAL A 75 -0.29 -3.49 6.87
N ASP A 76 0.20 -3.95 5.73
CA ASP A 76 1.10 -3.21 4.86
C ASP A 76 0.43 -2.91 3.52
N VAL A 77 0.46 -1.64 3.13
CA VAL A 77 0.00 -1.19 1.82
C VAL A 77 1.19 -0.68 1.02
N ARG A 78 1.57 -1.42 -0.01
CA ARG A 78 2.69 -1.14 -0.92
C ARG A 78 2.19 -0.71 -2.30
N GLY A 79 1.42 0.36 -2.31
CA GLY A 79 0.76 0.87 -3.50
C GLY A 79 -0.51 1.63 -3.17
N GLU A 80 -1.58 1.34 -3.89
CA GLU A 80 -2.88 1.98 -3.72
C GLU A 80 -3.93 0.93 -3.30
N LEU A 81 -4.49 1.09 -2.10
CA LEU A 81 -5.60 0.30 -1.60
C LEU A 81 -6.84 1.20 -1.50
N THR A 82 -7.89 0.86 -2.23
CA THR A 82 -9.20 1.51 -2.14
C THR A 82 -10.24 0.53 -1.61
N CYS A 83 -11.06 0.99 -0.66
CA CYS A 83 -12.06 0.17 -0.01
C CYS A 83 -13.44 0.81 -0.12
N GLY A 84 -14.46 -0.01 -0.29
CA GLY A 84 -15.86 0.35 -0.08
C GLY A 84 -16.22 0.41 1.40
N THR A 85 -17.51 0.34 1.69
CA THR A 85 -18.06 0.36 3.05
C THR A 85 -17.97 -1.03 3.70
N ASP A 86 -17.89 -1.08 5.03
CA ASP A 86 -17.92 -2.32 5.84
C ASP A 86 -16.84 -3.36 5.46
N VAL A 87 -15.70 -2.91 4.97
CA VAL A 87 -14.57 -3.79 4.67
C VAL A 87 -13.83 -4.15 5.96
N GLU A 88 -13.49 -5.43 6.11
CA GLU A 88 -12.74 -5.98 7.23
C GLU A 88 -11.41 -6.58 6.76
N ILE A 89 -10.31 -6.22 7.42
CA ILE A 89 -8.97 -6.74 7.11
C ILE A 89 -8.33 -7.27 8.39
N ASP A 90 -7.94 -8.53 8.36
CA ASP A 90 -7.28 -9.19 9.48
C ASP A 90 -5.76 -8.95 9.46
N VAL A 91 -5.06 -9.55 10.41
CA VAL A 91 -3.64 -9.33 10.67
C VAL A 91 -2.72 -9.89 9.59
N ASN A 92 -1.53 -9.30 9.43
CA ASN A 92 -0.48 -9.73 8.52
C ASN A 92 -0.89 -9.73 7.04
N CYS A 93 -1.79 -8.84 6.66
CA CYS A 93 -2.17 -8.68 5.26
C CYS A 93 -1.24 -7.69 4.56
N VAL A 94 -0.85 -8.03 3.34
CA VAL A 94 -0.03 -7.18 2.47
C VAL A 94 -0.79 -6.91 1.18
N PHE A 95 -0.92 -5.63 0.83
CA PHE A 95 -1.55 -5.17 -0.42
C PHE A 95 -0.50 -4.51 -1.31
N GLU A 96 -0.37 -4.96 -2.56
CA GLU A 96 0.66 -4.46 -3.48
C GLU A 96 0.04 -3.92 -4.78
N GLY A 97 0.65 -2.88 -5.33
CA GLY A 97 0.17 -2.24 -6.55
C GLY A 97 -1.21 -1.62 -6.37
N ARG A 98 -2.12 -1.84 -7.31
CA ARG A 98 -3.50 -1.34 -7.23
C ARG A 98 -4.46 -2.44 -6.79
N VAL A 99 -5.06 -2.27 -5.61
CA VAL A 99 -6.06 -3.18 -5.06
C VAL A 99 -7.34 -2.41 -4.76
N HIS A 100 -8.46 -2.98 -5.18
CA HIS A 100 -9.79 -2.46 -4.88
C HIS A 100 -10.63 -3.54 -4.19
N LEU A 101 -11.11 -3.24 -2.99
CA LEU A 101 -12.03 -4.07 -2.21
C LEU A 101 -13.40 -3.38 -2.21
N ALA A 102 -14.42 -4.01 -2.76
CA ALA A 102 -15.78 -3.48 -2.76
C ALA A 102 -16.45 -3.61 -1.36
N ASP A 103 -17.71 -3.21 -1.25
CA ASP A 103 -18.44 -3.18 0.01
C ASP A 103 -18.52 -4.57 0.66
N GLY A 104 -18.36 -4.63 1.99
CA GLY A 104 -18.51 -5.84 2.78
C GLY A 104 -17.45 -6.93 2.53
N VAL A 105 -16.37 -6.62 1.81
CA VAL A 105 -15.27 -7.58 1.60
C VAL A 105 -14.57 -7.90 2.91
N ARG A 106 -14.26 -9.18 3.13
CA ARG A 106 -13.52 -9.66 4.30
C ARG A 106 -12.23 -10.35 3.88
N ILE A 107 -11.12 -9.85 4.41
CA ILE A 107 -9.78 -10.40 4.17
C ILE A 107 -9.28 -11.06 5.45
N GLY A 108 -9.12 -12.38 5.42
CA GLY A 108 -8.57 -13.18 6.51
C GLY A 108 -7.06 -12.98 6.70
N PRO A 109 -6.50 -13.53 7.77
CA PRO A 109 -5.11 -13.26 8.16
C PRO A 109 -4.09 -13.84 7.18
N ASN A 110 -2.91 -13.21 7.11
CA ASN A 110 -1.76 -13.67 6.33
C ASN A 110 -2.04 -13.76 4.81
N CYS A 111 -2.87 -12.87 4.29
CA CYS A 111 -3.12 -12.77 2.85
C CYS A 111 -2.15 -11.81 2.18
N VAL A 112 -1.72 -12.14 0.97
CA VAL A 112 -0.98 -11.25 0.06
C VAL A 112 -1.85 -11.02 -1.17
N ILE A 113 -2.16 -9.76 -1.45
CA ILE A 113 -3.07 -9.39 -2.54
C ILE A 113 -2.42 -8.29 -3.37
N ALA A 114 -2.14 -8.60 -4.63
CA ALA A 114 -1.51 -7.67 -5.55
C ALA A 114 -2.34 -7.50 -6.83
N HIS A 115 -2.52 -6.24 -7.27
CA HIS A 115 -3.17 -5.89 -8.54
C HIS A 115 -4.52 -6.60 -8.74
N ALA A 116 -5.45 -6.44 -7.79
CA ALA A 116 -6.73 -7.17 -7.77
C ALA A 116 -7.94 -6.25 -7.57
N ARG A 117 -9.07 -6.66 -8.14
CA ARG A 117 -10.40 -6.10 -7.87
C ARG A 117 -11.28 -7.20 -7.28
N ILE A 118 -11.82 -6.97 -6.10
CA ILE A 118 -12.60 -7.95 -5.33
C ILE A 118 -14.01 -7.40 -5.15
N GLY A 119 -15.00 -8.13 -5.65
CA GLY A 119 -16.42 -7.79 -5.63
C GLY A 119 -17.03 -7.84 -4.23
N ALA A 120 -18.19 -7.18 -4.09
CA ALA A 120 -18.86 -6.98 -2.82
C ALA A 120 -19.18 -8.29 -2.08
N GLY A 121 -19.09 -8.28 -0.77
CA GLY A 121 -19.43 -9.43 0.09
C GLY A 121 -18.50 -10.64 -0.06
N THR A 122 -17.42 -10.53 -0.82
CA THR A 122 -16.47 -11.63 -1.01
C THR A 122 -15.61 -11.84 0.25
N GLU A 123 -15.42 -13.11 0.60
CA GLU A 123 -14.50 -13.56 1.65
C GLU A 123 -13.21 -14.13 1.05
N VAL A 124 -12.06 -13.56 1.40
CA VAL A 124 -10.73 -14.13 1.15
C VAL A 124 -10.21 -14.73 2.45
N LEU A 125 -10.16 -16.04 2.52
CA LEU A 125 -9.73 -16.76 3.72
C LEU A 125 -8.21 -16.73 3.88
N GLY A 126 -7.74 -16.93 5.11
CA GLY A 126 -6.33 -16.78 5.47
C GLY A 126 -5.35 -17.58 4.62
N PHE A 127 -4.12 -17.07 4.53
CA PHE A 127 -3.01 -17.66 3.76
C PHE A 127 -3.30 -17.76 2.25
N THR A 128 -4.16 -16.91 1.73
CA THR A 128 -4.45 -16.83 0.29
C THR A 128 -3.51 -15.84 -0.38
N HIS A 129 -2.99 -16.21 -1.55
CA HIS A 129 -2.11 -15.39 -2.36
C HIS A 129 -2.79 -15.04 -3.69
N ILE A 130 -3.05 -13.77 -3.90
CA ILE A 130 -3.63 -13.22 -5.13
C ILE A 130 -2.60 -12.29 -5.75
N ASP A 131 -2.13 -12.65 -6.95
CA ASP A 131 -1.16 -11.84 -7.67
C ASP A 131 -1.61 -11.60 -9.11
N GLY A 132 -1.98 -10.36 -9.40
CA GLY A 132 -2.46 -9.96 -10.71
C GLY A 132 -1.36 -9.49 -11.66
N GLU A 133 -0.19 -9.11 -11.17
CA GLU A 133 0.86 -8.48 -11.98
C GLU A 133 0.29 -7.41 -12.96
N ALA A 134 0.77 -7.37 -14.18
CA ALA A 134 0.27 -6.42 -15.19
C ALA A 134 -1.14 -6.75 -15.73
N GLN A 135 -1.61 -7.99 -15.58
CA GLN A 135 -2.89 -8.45 -16.15
C GLN A 135 -4.07 -8.27 -15.19
N GLY A 136 -3.77 -8.10 -13.90
CA GLY A 136 -4.77 -8.02 -12.85
C GLY A 136 -5.45 -9.36 -12.53
N VAL A 137 -6.14 -9.39 -11.39
CA VAL A 137 -7.10 -10.43 -11.00
C VAL A 137 -8.44 -9.76 -10.75
N THR A 138 -9.53 -10.39 -11.21
CA THR A 138 -10.89 -9.92 -10.95
C THR A 138 -11.69 -11.02 -10.30
N ILE A 139 -12.34 -10.72 -9.18
CA ILE A 139 -13.21 -11.62 -8.44
C ILE A 139 -14.58 -10.95 -8.35
N GLY A 140 -15.63 -11.69 -8.69
CA GLY A 140 -17.02 -11.26 -8.62
C GLY A 140 -17.52 -11.09 -7.18
N GLU A 141 -18.81 -10.87 -7.03
CA GLU A 141 -19.48 -10.64 -5.76
C GLU A 141 -19.74 -11.96 -5.02
N GLY A 142 -19.78 -11.92 -3.69
CA GLY A 142 -20.16 -13.06 -2.84
C GLY A 142 -19.26 -14.28 -2.96
N ALA A 143 -18.09 -14.16 -3.55
CA ALA A 143 -17.17 -15.28 -3.70
C ALA A 143 -16.51 -15.67 -2.37
N ARG A 144 -16.06 -16.93 -2.27
CA ARG A 144 -15.31 -17.44 -1.12
C ARG A 144 -14.03 -18.11 -1.59
N ILE A 145 -12.88 -17.53 -1.22
CA ILE A 145 -11.58 -17.89 -1.77
C ILE A 145 -10.67 -18.43 -0.66
N GLY A 146 -10.16 -19.65 -0.82
CA GLY A 146 -9.20 -20.26 0.11
C GLY A 146 -9.83 -21.12 1.20
N PRO A 147 -9.12 -21.34 2.32
CA PRO A 147 -7.75 -20.85 2.63
C PRO A 147 -6.67 -21.53 1.76
N PHE A 148 -5.46 -20.97 1.78
CA PHE A 148 -4.30 -21.50 1.03
C PHE A 148 -4.56 -21.59 -0.48
N ALA A 149 -5.34 -20.69 -1.04
CA ALA A 149 -5.55 -20.60 -2.49
C ALA A 149 -4.52 -19.67 -3.13
N ARG A 150 -4.24 -19.90 -4.42
CA ARG A 150 -3.42 -19.02 -5.23
C ARG A 150 -4.16 -18.59 -6.49
N LEU A 151 -4.32 -17.28 -6.68
CA LEU A 151 -4.84 -16.72 -7.93
C LEU A 151 -3.70 -16.04 -8.68
N ARG A 152 -3.51 -16.45 -9.93
CA ARG A 152 -2.42 -15.97 -10.80
C ARG A 152 -2.87 -14.85 -11.72
N PRO A 153 -1.93 -14.14 -12.35
CA PRO A 153 -2.22 -13.04 -13.28
C PRO A 153 -3.25 -13.42 -14.34
N GLY A 154 -4.22 -12.55 -14.54
CA GLY A 154 -5.30 -12.72 -15.51
C GLY A 154 -6.44 -13.63 -15.06
N ALA A 155 -6.44 -14.15 -13.83
CA ALA A 155 -7.56 -14.92 -13.29
C ALA A 155 -8.83 -14.04 -13.22
N LYS A 156 -9.95 -14.60 -13.67
CA LYS A 156 -11.27 -13.96 -13.61
C LYS A 156 -12.26 -14.95 -13.02
N LEU A 157 -12.78 -14.61 -11.85
CA LEU A 157 -13.80 -15.40 -11.15
C LEU A 157 -15.12 -14.66 -11.22
N GLY A 158 -16.21 -15.39 -11.49
CA GLY A 158 -17.57 -14.88 -11.45
C GLY A 158 -18.09 -14.68 -10.04
N ASP A 159 -19.38 -14.34 -9.94
CA ASP A 159 -20.07 -14.16 -8.68
C ASP A 159 -20.28 -15.50 -7.97
N GLU A 160 -20.33 -15.48 -6.65
CA GLU A 160 -20.62 -16.63 -5.77
C GLU A 160 -19.69 -17.85 -5.98
N VAL A 161 -18.51 -17.66 -6.58
CA VAL A 161 -17.56 -18.73 -6.82
C VAL A 161 -16.91 -19.19 -5.50
N HIS A 162 -16.84 -20.50 -5.29
CA HIS A 162 -16.11 -21.12 -4.20
C HIS A 162 -14.80 -21.74 -4.69
N ILE A 163 -13.68 -21.22 -4.18
CA ILE A 163 -12.33 -21.78 -4.40
C ILE A 163 -11.88 -22.39 -3.07
N GLY A 164 -11.68 -23.70 -3.05
CA GLY A 164 -11.26 -24.44 -1.85
C GLY A 164 -9.77 -24.25 -1.53
N ASN A 165 -9.32 -24.96 -0.51
CA ASN A 165 -7.94 -24.95 -0.07
C ASN A 165 -7.00 -25.67 -1.07
N PHE A 166 -5.77 -25.20 -1.15
CA PHE A 166 -4.70 -25.73 -2.03
C PHE A 166 -5.06 -25.72 -3.53
N VAL A 167 -5.92 -24.80 -3.94
CA VAL A 167 -6.29 -24.61 -5.34
C VAL A 167 -5.48 -23.47 -5.95
N GLU A 168 -4.93 -23.71 -7.14
CA GLU A 168 -4.31 -22.67 -7.95
C GLU A 168 -5.18 -22.37 -9.17
N ILE A 169 -5.55 -21.11 -9.37
CA ILE A 169 -6.28 -20.62 -10.55
C ILE A 169 -5.36 -19.71 -11.34
N GLY A 170 -5.21 -20.01 -12.61
CA GLY A 170 -4.47 -19.21 -13.56
C GLY A 170 -5.20 -19.11 -14.90
N ARG A 171 -4.65 -18.33 -15.83
CA ARG A 171 -5.12 -18.31 -17.18
C ARG A 171 -4.74 -19.64 -17.85
N ALA A 172 -5.72 -20.44 -18.24
CA ALA A 172 -5.46 -21.57 -19.11
C ALA A 172 -5.00 -21.03 -20.49
N HIS A 173 -3.78 -21.31 -20.89
CA HIS A 173 -3.40 -21.17 -22.28
C HIS A 173 -3.99 -22.36 -23.03
N VAL A 174 -5.07 -22.12 -23.75
CA VAL A 174 -5.61 -23.03 -24.75
C VAL A 174 -5.01 -22.62 -26.09
#